data_d51b3e7663c4ae90cad0ce2d24ef3590
#
_entry.id   d51b3e7663c4ae90cad0ce2d24ef3590
#
_cell.length_a   1.000
_cell.length_b   1.000
_cell.length_c   1.000
_cell.angle_alpha   90.00
_cell.angle_beta   90.00
_cell.angle_gamma   90.00
#
_symmetry.space_group_name_H-M   'P 1'
#
loop_
_entity.id
_entity.type
_entity.pdbx_description
1 polymer ?
#
loop_
_entity_poly.entity_id
_entity_poly.type
_entity_poly.pdbx_seq_one_letter_code
_entity_poly.pdbx_strand_id
1 'polypeptide(L)'
;VYVPSFYDVEYNADNTIRAITPNTPEARQVVKKRIMPDFDKTYAPEQIIVPFGEVVHDRVMLEVFRGCIRGCRFCQAGYVYRPVRERSPETLTALADKLLSSSGYDEISLSSLSTSDYRGLRCLTDNLLEMTTEKKIGLSLPSLRIDNFSLELMNKVQQVRKTGITFAPEAGTQRMRDVINKNITEENIMQSVAMLFRGGWTNVKLYFMIGLPGETEADVNGIAELAERVLGKYFEIPKEERAKNVNVTVSTSSFIPKPFTAFQWERQDTRDEIIAKQNLLKSAIKSKRIRYNWHDNKTSYLEGVFARGDRRLLAVIIEAVRLGCKFDGWGEHFDFDKWMQAFENCGIDPDWYLRERAEDEVLPWDHISVGVNKAFFLRERAKSKRAETTPNCREKCAGCGAASFKTGVCYE
;
A
#
# COMPACT_ATOMS: atom_id res chain seq x y z
N VAL A 1 24.04 -5.54 -4.66
CA VAL A 1 23.62 -4.66 -5.78
C VAL A 1 23.22 -5.57 -6.93
N TYR A 2 22.12 -5.26 -7.61
CA TYR A 2 21.70 -5.88 -8.86
C TYR A 2 22.08 -4.98 -10.03
N VAL A 3 22.73 -5.55 -11.02
CA VAL A 3 23.14 -4.85 -12.24
C VAL A 3 22.55 -5.62 -13.43
N PRO A 4 21.52 -5.09 -14.12
CA PRO A 4 20.82 -5.82 -15.19
C PRO A 4 21.71 -6.33 -16.31
N SER A 5 22.76 -5.59 -16.67
CA SER A 5 23.69 -5.97 -17.73
C SER A 5 24.57 -7.18 -17.38
N PHE A 6 24.61 -7.61 -16.12
CA PHE A 6 25.33 -8.81 -15.67
C PHE A 6 24.52 -10.11 -15.86
N TYR A 7 23.35 -10.02 -16.50
CA TYR A 7 22.46 -11.15 -16.72
C TYR A 7 21.98 -11.19 -18.16
N ASP A 8 22.18 -12.32 -18.82
CA ASP A 8 21.58 -12.61 -20.11
C ASP A 8 20.16 -13.14 -19.87
N VAL A 9 19.25 -12.73 -20.75
CA VAL A 9 17.85 -13.19 -20.71
C VAL A 9 17.52 -13.81 -22.05
N GLU A 10 17.14 -15.08 -22.02
CA GLU A 10 16.67 -15.81 -23.19
C GLU A 10 15.14 -15.85 -23.18
N TYR A 11 14.55 -15.70 -24.34
CA TYR A 11 13.10 -15.71 -24.54
C TYR A 11 12.68 -16.90 -25.39
N ASN A 12 11.51 -17.45 -25.09
CA ASN A 12 10.81 -18.43 -25.92
C ASN A 12 10.12 -17.74 -27.12
N ALA A 13 9.63 -18.51 -28.06
CA ALA A 13 8.92 -18.00 -29.24
C ALA A 13 7.60 -17.26 -28.89
N ASP A 14 7.00 -17.55 -27.74
CA ASP A 14 5.80 -16.90 -27.19
C ASP A 14 6.11 -15.66 -26.36
N ASN A 15 7.34 -15.18 -26.38
CA ASN A 15 7.86 -14.05 -25.60
C ASN A 15 7.96 -14.28 -24.09
N THR A 16 7.69 -15.46 -23.55
CA THR A 16 8.00 -15.79 -22.15
C THR A 16 9.50 -15.91 -21.94
N ILE A 17 9.97 -15.67 -20.72
CA ILE A 17 11.39 -15.83 -20.38
C ILE A 17 11.70 -17.32 -20.27
N ARG A 18 12.71 -17.79 -21.03
CA ARG A 18 13.23 -19.15 -20.93
C ARG A 18 14.24 -19.29 -19.80
N ALA A 19 15.16 -18.33 -19.69
CA ALA A 19 16.22 -18.33 -18.68
C ALA A 19 16.74 -16.92 -18.38
N ILE A 20 17.22 -16.74 -17.15
CA ILE A 20 17.98 -15.58 -16.71
C ILE A 20 19.27 -16.10 -16.11
N THR A 21 20.41 -15.85 -16.76
CA THR A 21 21.71 -16.42 -16.39
C THR A 21 22.76 -15.34 -16.17
N PRO A 22 23.58 -15.43 -15.08
CA PRO A 22 24.72 -14.53 -14.94
C PRO A 22 25.70 -14.68 -16.12
N ASN A 23 26.20 -13.57 -16.63
CA ASN A 23 27.20 -13.54 -17.72
C ASN A 23 28.58 -13.07 -17.25
N THR A 24 28.76 -12.87 -15.94
CA THR A 24 30.03 -12.49 -15.32
C THR A 24 30.20 -13.22 -13.98
N PRO A 25 31.45 -13.54 -13.57
CA PRO A 25 31.72 -14.24 -12.31
C PRO A 25 31.27 -13.48 -11.05
N GLU A 26 31.17 -12.16 -11.11
CA GLU A 26 30.74 -11.30 -10.01
C GLU A 26 29.22 -11.38 -9.79
N ALA A 27 28.44 -11.77 -10.79
CA ALA A 27 27.01 -11.90 -10.70
C ALA A 27 26.59 -13.22 -10.04
N ARG A 28 25.66 -13.13 -9.11
CA ARG A 28 25.13 -14.31 -8.42
C ARG A 28 23.88 -14.81 -9.14
N GLN A 29 23.69 -16.13 -9.20
CA GLN A 29 22.46 -16.73 -9.75
C GLN A 29 21.20 -16.16 -9.06
N VAL A 30 21.26 -15.91 -7.76
CA VAL A 30 20.19 -15.29 -6.99
C VAL A 30 20.70 -14.07 -6.24
N VAL A 31 20.11 -12.92 -6.54
CA VAL A 31 20.41 -11.66 -5.86
C VAL A 31 19.55 -11.54 -4.61
N LYS A 32 20.15 -11.72 -3.43
CA LYS A 32 19.44 -11.59 -2.15
C LYS A 32 19.40 -10.13 -1.71
N LYS A 33 18.23 -9.67 -1.26
CA LYS A 33 18.09 -8.33 -0.67
C LYS A 33 18.97 -8.21 0.57
N ARG A 34 19.46 -7.00 0.83
CA ARG A 34 20.11 -6.62 2.09
C ARG A 34 19.10 -6.05 3.07
N ILE A 35 19.29 -6.35 4.34
CA ILE A 35 18.51 -5.76 5.44
C ILE A 35 19.45 -5.30 6.55
N MET A 36 19.01 -4.34 7.35
CA MET A 36 19.65 -3.96 8.60
C MET A 36 19.00 -4.78 9.72
N PRO A 37 19.74 -5.68 10.39
CA PRO A 37 19.16 -6.56 11.40
C PRO A 37 18.67 -5.79 12.64
N ASP A 38 19.48 -4.89 13.16
CA ASP A 38 19.20 -4.02 14.28
C ASP A 38 18.76 -2.65 13.74
N PHE A 39 17.45 -2.42 13.69
CA PHE A 39 16.92 -1.18 13.11
C PHE A 39 17.06 0.00 14.06
N ASP A 40 17.11 -0.26 15.35
CA ASP A 40 17.25 0.77 16.38
C ASP A 40 18.63 1.47 16.31
N LYS A 41 19.68 0.70 15.99
CA LYS A 41 21.04 1.21 15.78
C LYS A 41 21.32 1.69 14.36
N THR A 42 20.33 1.65 13.47
CA THR A 42 20.51 2.13 12.09
C THR A 42 20.63 3.64 12.09
N TYR A 43 21.62 4.15 11.36
CA TYR A 43 21.78 5.60 11.16
C TYR A 43 20.47 6.27 10.75
N ALA A 44 20.14 7.36 11.39
CA ALA A 44 19.12 8.30 11.01
C ALA A 44 19.70 9.71 11.04
N PRO A 45 19.39 10.59 10.09
CA PRO A 45 19.85 11.98 10.13
C PRO A 45 19.28 12.66 11.36
N GLU A 46 20.13 13.38 12.09
CA GLU A 46 19.75 14.18 13.26
C GLU A 46 19.46 15.64 12.87
N GLN A 47 19.91 16.03 11.69
CA GLN A 47 19.64 17.30 11.06
C GLN A 47 19.12 17.04 9.65
N ILE A 48 18.09 17.73 9.25
CA ILE A 48 17.49 17.63 7.93
C ILE A 48 17.68 18.94 7.17
N ILE A 49 17.81 18.82 5.86
CA ILE A 49 17.83 19.97 4.97
C ILE A 49 16.39 20.45 4.84
N VAL A 50 16.12 21.67 5.33
CA VAL A 50 14.82 22.32 5.15
C VAL A 50 14.85 23.06 3.81
N PRO A 51 13.97 22.72 2.85
CA PRO A 51 13.92 23.42 1.58
C PRO A 51 13.43 24.86 1.74
N PHE A 52 13.95 25.76 0.92
CA PHE A 52 13.52 27.17 0.90
C PHE A 52 12.13 27.35 0.24
N GLY A 53 11.77 26.47 -0.71
CA GLY A 53 10.48 26.48 -1.38
C GLY A 53 9.43 25.63 -0.65
N GLU A 54 8.16 25.83 -0.99
CA GLU A 54 7.06 25.01 -0.49
C GLU A 54 7.22 23.54 -0.92
N VAL A 55 7.00 22.62 0.03
CA VAL A 55 7.04 21.18 -0.19
C VAL A 55 5.77 20.51 0.32
N VAL A 56 5.42 19.39 -0.29
CA VAL A 56 4.20 18.63 0.06
C VAL A 56 4.25 18.07 1.49
N HIS A 57 5.45 17.70 1.97
CA HIS A 57 5.65 17.11 3.29
C HIS A 57 6.52 18.03 4.17
N ASP A 58 5.91 19.11 4.61
CA ASP A 58 6.53 20.13 5.45
C ASP A 58 6.44 19.72 6.94
N ARG A 59 7.20 18.65 7.31
CA ARG A 59 7.13 18.03 8.63
C ARG A 59 8.32 17.15 8.95
N VAL A 60 8.54 16.88 10.24
CA VAL A 60 9.46 15.84 10.70
C VAL A 60 8.86 14.46 10.45
N MET A 61 9.58 13.58 9.75
CA MET A 61 9.18 12.19 9.49
C MET A 61 9.98 11.23 10.37
N LEU A 62 9.30 10.47 11.23
CA LEU A 62 9.90 9.42 12.07
C LEU A 62 9.54 8.04 11.54
N GLU A 63 10.50 7.32 10.98
CA GLU A 63 10.31 5.93 10.56
C GLU A 63 10.36 5.01 11.78
N VAL A 64 9.18 4.57 12.24
CA VAL A 64 9.04 3.80 13.50
C VAL A 64 9.41 2.33 13.35
N PHE A 65 9.14 1.74 12.17
CA PHE A 65 9.58 0.37 11.85
C PHE A 65 9.56 0.11 10.34
N ARG A 66 10.27 -0.91 9.91
CA ARG A 66 10.26 -1.46 8.54
C ARG A 66 9.62 -2.82 8.49
N GLY A 67 8.88 -3.10 7.42
CA GLY A 67 8.15 -4.34 7.21
C GLY A 67 6.70 -4.23 7.62
N CYS A 68 5.98 -5.35 7.55
CA CYS A 68 4.60 -5.46 7.99
C CYS A 68 4.32 -6.87 8.48
N ILE A 69 3.64 -7.00 9.62
CA ILE A 69 3.24 -8.30 10.17
C ILE A 69 2.07 -8.92 9.40
N ARG A 70 1.35 -8.11 8.62
CA ARG A 70 0.13 -8.53 7.92
C ARG A 70 0.47 -9.31 6.66
N GLY A 71 -0.48 -10.11 6.21
CA GLY A 71 -0.34 -10.99 5.06
C GLY A 71 -1.24 -10.63 3.88
N CYS A 72 -1.55 -9.34 3.66
CA CYS A 72 -2.38 -8.90 2.54
C CYS A 72 -1.78 -9.38 1.22
N ARG A 73 -2.52 -10.20 0.46
CA ARG A 73 -2.02 -10.97 -0.70
C ARG A 73 -1.64 -10.11 -1.89
N PHE A 74 -2.15 -8.89 -1.96
CA PHE A 74 -1.85 -7.91 -3.01
C PHE A 74 -0.64 -7.02 -2.68
N CYS A 75 -0.22 -6.95 -1.41
CA CYS A 75 0.67 -5.90 -0.94
C CYS A 75 2.14 -6.27 -1.14
N GLN A 76 2.80 -5.73 -2.16
CA GLN A 76 4.22 -5.93 -2.42
C GLN A 76 5.10 -5.46 -1.26
N ALA A 77 4.85 -4.28 -0.72
CA ALA A 77 5.62 -3.70 0.39
C ALA A 77 5.59 -4.61 1.63
N GLY A 78 4.42 -5.23 1.92
CA GLY A 78 4.26 -6.15 3.04
C GLY A 78 5.17 -7.37 2.95
N TYR A 79 5.59 -7.80 1.77
CA TYR A 79 6.50 -8.94 1.58
C TYR A 79 7.94 -8.51 1.35
N VAL A 80 8.16 -7.48 0.54
CA VAL A 80 9.51 -7.01 0.21
C VAL A 80 10.24 -6.50 1.45
N TYR A 81 9.57 -5.88 2.39
CA TYR A 81 10.19 -5.32 3.60
C TYR A 81 10.19 -6.24 4.82
N ARG A 82 9.71 -7.50 4.71
CA ARG A 82 9.82 -8.49 5.80
C ARG A 82 11.27 -8.82 6.13
N PRO A 83 11.56 -9.19 7.41
CA PRO A 83 10.72 -9.18 8.61
C PRO A 83 10.48 -7.77 9.16
N VAL A 84 9.54 -7.63 10.12
CA VAL A 84 9.33 -6.38 10.84
C VAL A 84 10.48 -6.14 11.81
N ARG A 85 11.05 -4.95 11.78
CA ARG A 85 12.12 -4.46 12.66
C ARG A 85 11.74 -3.08 13.14
N GLU A 86 11.67 -2.91 14.44
CA GLU A 86 11.16 -1.72 15.13
C GLU A 86 12.31 -0.88 15.67
N ARG A 87 12.10 0.42 15.82
CA ARG A 87 12.92 1.31 16.66
C ARG A 87 12.27 1.44 18.03
N SER A 88 13.07 1.64 19.06
CA SER A 88 12.59 1.88 20.41
C SER A 88 11.90 3.26 20.54
N PRO A 89 10.93 3.40 21.45
CA PRO A 89 10.32 4.71 21.73
C PRO A 89 11.37 5.73 22.18
N GLU A 90 12.39 5.30 22.95
CA GLU A 90 13.47 6.14 23.45
C GLU A 90 14.29 6.73 22.29
N THR A 91 14.75 5.89 21.36
CA THR A 91 15.48 6.33 20.16
C THR A 91 14.65 7.30 19.33
N LEU A 92 13.35 7.00 19.13
CA LEU A 92 12.46 7.85 18.34
C LEU A 92 12.17 9.19 19.01
N THR A 93 12.03 9.23 20.34
CA THR A 93 11.82 10.46 21.10
C THR A 93 13.05 11.36 21.03
N ALA A 94 14.25 10.79 21.22
CA ALA A 94 15.51 11.54 21.12
C ALA A 94 15.75 12.09 19.69
N LEU A 95 15.39 11.30 18.66
CA LEU A 95 15.48 11.72 17.26
C LEU A 95 14.48 12.84 16.96
N ALA A 96 13.26 12.75 17.47
CA ALA A 96 12.23 13.79 17.30
C ALA A 96 12.70 15.15 17.85
N ASP A 97 13.27 15.17 19.05
CA ASP A 97 13.78 16.40 19.67
C ASP A 97 14.89 17.06 18.83
N LYS A 98 15.85 16.27 18.35
CA LYS A 98 16.94 16.76 17.49
C LYS A 98 16.41 17.32 16.16
N LEU A 99 15.49 16.59 15.51
CA LEU A 99 14.93 17.00 14.22
C LEU A 99 14.06 18.25 14.34
N LEU A 100 13.23 18.36 15.37
CA LEU A 100 12.42 19.57 15.63
C LEU A 100 13.32 20.78 15.91
N SER A 101 14.33 20.60 16.77
CA SER A 101 15.25 21.68 17.13
C SER A 101 16.08 22.18 15.95
N SER A 102 16.39 21.30 14.98
CA SER A 102 17.22 21.66 13.82
C SER A 102 16.43 22.16 12.61
N SER A 103 15.11 21.88 12.52
CA SER A 103 14.31 22.20 11.34
C SER A 103 13.33 23.35 11.53
N GLY A 104 12.81 23.54 12.74
CA GLY A 104 11.73 24.49 13.01
C GLY A 104 10.36 24.04 12.53
N TYR A 105 10.18 22.78 12.12
CA TYR A 105 8.87 22.25 11.73
C TYR A 105 7.90 22.18 12.92
N ASP A 106 6.62 22.37 12.65
CA ASP A 106 5.52 22.36 13.61
C ASP A 106 4.64 21.10 13.55
N GLU A 107 5.08 20.06 12.82
CA GLU A 107 4.40 18.77 12.72
C GLU A 107 5.40 17.61 12.74
N ILE A 108 5.05 16.54 13.47
CA ILE A 108 5.70 15.23 13.42
C ILE A 108 4.76 14.25 12.76
N SER A 109 5.25 13.45 11.83
CA SER A 109 4.52 12.33 11.24
C SER A 109 5.25 11.02 11.46
N LEU A 110 4.56 10.01 11.99
CA LEU A 110 5.11 8.66 12.10
C LEU A 110 5.03 7.96 10.75
N SER A 111 6.10 7.31 10.33
CA SER A 111 6.16 6.60 9.05
C SER A 111 6.33 5.10 9.25
N SER A 112 5.39 4.33 8.69
CA SER A 112 5.45 2.87 8.60
C SER A 112 4.40 2.33 7.65
N LEU A 113 4.43 1.01 7.37
CA LEU A 113 3.38 0.35 6.58
C LEU A 113 2.09 0.08 7.38
N SER A 114 2.11 0.16 8.71
CA SER A 114 0.97 -0.11 9.57
C SER A 114 1.23 0.41 10.99
N THR A 115 1.10 1.73 11.17
CA THR A 115 1.51 2.42 12.40
C THR A 115 0.81 1.87 13.65
N SER A 116 -0.45 1.46 13.55
CA SER A 116 -1.18 0.84 14.66
C SER A 116 -0.66 -0.55 15.07
N ASP A 117 0.21 -1.17 14.28
CA ASP A 117 0.86 -2.44 14.63
C ASP A 117 2.22 -2.26 15.35
N TYR A 118 2.66 -1.02 15.58
CA TYR A 118 3.88 -0.74 16.34
C TYR A 118 3.68 -1.05 17.83
N ARG A 119 4.55 -1.89 18.42
CA ARG A 119 4.44 -2.29 19.84
C ARG A 119 4.58 -1.12 20.82
N GLY A 120 5.49 -0.20 20.50
CA GLY A 120 5.77 0.97 21.32
C GLY A 120 4.84 2.16 21.07
N LEU A 121 3.75 2.02 20.30
CA LEU A 121 2.95 3.14 19.84
C LEU A 121 2.43 4.03 20.98
N ARG A 122 1.89 3.43 22.03
CA ARG A 122 1.34 4.18 23.18
C ARG A 122 2.44 4.94 23.91
N CYS A 123 3.53 4.27 24.27
CA CYS A 123 4.67 4.89 24.94
C CYS A 123 5.25 6.03 24.10
N LEU A 124 5.52 5.78 22.81
CA LEU A 124 6.04 6.82 21.90
C LEU A 124 5.09 8.02 21.80
N THR A 125 3.79 7.75 21.67
CA THR A 125 2.81 8.82 21.55
C THR A 125 2.74 9.69 22.80
N ASP A 126 2.74 9.05 23.99
CA ASP A 126 2.72 9.77 25.26
C ASP A 126 4.00 10.64 25.40
N ASN A 127 5.19 10.10 25.12
CA ASN A 127 6.47 10.85 25.12
C ASN A 127 6.46 12.03 24.14
N LEU A 128 5.98 11.80 22.90
CA LEU A 128 5.93 12.87 21.90
C LEU A 128 4.93 13.95 22.28
N LEU A 129 3.76 13.61 22.84
CA LEU A 129 2.78 14.60 23.27
C LEU A 129 3.27 15.43 24.47
N GLU A 130 3.96 14.82 25.43
CA GLU A 130 4.60 15.56 26.53
C GLU A 130 5.57 16.62 26.00
N MET A 131 6.38 16.28 24.99
CA MET A 131 7.36 17.16 24.39
C MET A 131 6.73 18.26 23.51
N THR A 132 5.58 17.97 22.86
CA THR A 132 5.04 18.80 21.75
C THR A 132 3.84 19.65 22.12
N THR A 133 3.08 19.30 23.17
CA THR A 133 1.82 19.97 23.52
C THR A 133 2.02 21.45 23.86
N GLU A 134 3.01 21.76 24.70
CA GLU A 134 3.31 23.15 25.08
C GLU A 134 3.81 23.99 23.89
N LYS A 135 4.55 23.36 22.98
CA LYS A 135 5.08 23.97 21.76
C LYS A 135 4.06 24.06 20.63
N LYS A 136 2.85 23.49 20.81
CA LYS A 136 1.76 23.40 19.80
C LYS A 136 2.20 22.69 18.50
N ILE A 137 3.09 21.71 18.59
CA ILE A 137 3.57 20.91 17.48
C ILE A 137 2.57 19.77 17.24
N GLY A 138 2.08 19.63 16.01
CA GLY A 138 1.12 18.61 15.61
C GLY A 138 1.74 17.22 15.55
N LEU A 139 0.98 16.17 15.90
CA LEU A 139 1.36 14.78 15.72
C LEU A 139 0.40 14.12 14.72
N SER A 140 0.96 13.51 13.68
CA SER A 140 0.22 12.80 12.63
C SER A 140 0.51 11.31 12.69
N LEU A 141 -0.53 10.49 12.70
CA LEU A 141 -0.47 9.03 12.70
C LEU A 141 -1.06 8.48 11.40
N PRO A 142 -0.31 8.47 10.30
CA PRO A 142 -0.77 7.87 9.05
C PRO A 142 -0.81 6.34 9.16
N SER A 143 -1.47 5.69 8.21
CA SER A 143 -1.52 4.24 8.08
C SER A 143 -2.12 3.52 9.30
N LEU A 144 -3.11 4.12 9.95
CA LEU A 144 -3.88 3.47 10.99
C LEU A 144 -4.81 2.40 10.40
N ARG A 145 -4.77 1.21 10.99
CA ARG A 145 -5.71 0.15 10.65
C ARG A 145 -7.00 0.29 11.44
N ILE A 146 -8.10 -0.04 10.78
CA ILE A 146 -9.43 0.08 11.35
C ILE A 146 -9.68 -0.90 12.51
N ASP A 147 -9.04 -2.08 12.49
CA ASP A 147 -9.14 -3.12 13.52
C ASP A 147 -8.37 -2.77 14.81
N ASN A 148 -7.45 -1.80 14.77
CA ASN A 148 -6.66 -1.33 15.90
C ASN A 148 -6.90 0.18 16.18
N PHE A 149 -8.11 0.66 15.87
CA PHE A 149 -8.47 2.05 16.12
C PHE A 149 -8.72 2.30 17.61
N SER A 150 -8.08 3.36 18.16
CA SER A 150 -8.26 3.81 19.54
C SER A 150 -8.73 5.27 19.56
N LEU A 151 -9.94 5.50 20.04
CA LEU A 151 -10.48 6.85 20.20
C LEU A 151 -9.69 7.67 21.22
N GLU A 152 -9.20 7.04 22.32
CA GLU A 152 -8.36 7.69 23.31
C GLU A 152 -7.09 8.25 22.67
N LEU A 153 -6.39 7.40 21.89
CA LEU A 153 -5.19 7.81 21.16
C LEU A 153 -5.48 8.95 20.18
N MET A 154 -6.57 8.84 19.43
CA MET A 154 -6.95 9.86 18.45
C MET A 154 -7.31 11.19 19.11
N ASN A 155 -8.04 11.15 20.21
CA ASN A 155 -8.36 12.37 20.97
C ASN A 155 -7.11 13.07 21.50
N LYS A 156 -6.14 12.30 22.02
CA LYS A 156 -4.85 12.84 22.46
C LYS A 156 -4.10 13.51 21.30
N VAL A 157 -3.95 12.82 20.18
CA VAL A 157 -3.19 13.28 19.01
C VAL A 157 -3.84 14.52 18.38
N GLN A 158 -5.17 14.64 18.41
CA GLN A 158 -5.88 15.73 17.76
C GLN A 158 -6.13 16.97 18.63
N GLN A 159 -5.56 17.03 19.82
CA GLN A 159 -5.64 18.24 20.65
C GLN A 159 -5.06 19.48 19.95
N VAL A 160 -4.05 19.29 19.09
CA VAL A 160 -3.41 20.38 18.35
C VAL A 160 -4.10 20.63 17.02
N ARG A 161 -4.43 19.59 16.24
CA ARG A 161 -5.05 19.74 14.90
C ARG A 161 -5.95 18.57 14.56
N LYS A 162 -7.24 18.84 14.26
CA LYS A 162 -8.18 17.84 13.77
C LYS A 162 -7.96 17.59 12.28
N THR A 163 -7.70 16.33 11.90
CA THR A 163 -7.58 15.88 10.51
C THR A 163 -8.69 14.89 10.16
N GLY A 164 -9.03 14.79 8.88
CA GLY A 164 -9.93 13.73 8.40
C GLY A 164 -9.33 12.35 8.60
N ILE A 165 -10.15 11.33 8.82
CA ILE A 165 -9.71 9.97 9.02
C ILE A 165 -9.92 9.15 7.76
N THR A 166 -8.88 8.36 7.43
CA THR A 166 -8.87 7.48 6.28
C THR A 166 -8.73 6.04 6.74
N PHE A 167 -9.63 5.20 6.28
CA PHE A 167 -9.57 3.75 6.46
C PHE A 167 -9.46 3.04 5.12
N ALA A 168 -8.82 1.89 5.11
CA ALA A 168 -8.63 1.07 3.93
C ALA A 168 -9.22 -0.34 4.14
N PRO A 169 -10.55 -0.52 3.99
CA PRO A 169 -11.15 -1.84 3.96
C PRO A 169 -10.66 -2.69 2.78
N GLU A 170 -10.28 -2.04 1.68
CA GLU A 170 -9.79 -2.57 0.41
C GLU A 170 -10.84 -3.31 -0.43
N ALA A 171 -11.87 -3.92 0.19
CA ALA A 171 -12.96 -4.60 -0.50
C ALA A 171 -14.31 -4.41 0.22
N GLY A 172 -15.39 -4.40 -0.55
CA GLY A 172 -16.74 -4.13 -0.06
C GLY A 172 -17.34 -5.27 0.75
N THR A 173 -17.10 -6.51 0.35
CA THR A 173 -17.65 -7.72 0.99
C THR A 173 -16.64 -8.40 1.91
N GLN A 174 -17.15 -9.14 2.92
CA GLN A 174 -16.28 -9.96 3.78
C GLN A 174 -15.54 -11.00 2.97
N ARG A 175 -16.24 -11.67 2.02
CA ARG A 175 -15.62 -12.65 1.13
C ARG A 175 -14.37 -12.08 0.45
N MET A 176 -14.47 -10.90 -0.14
CA MET A 176 -13.33 -10.31 -0.83
C MET A 176 -12.23 -9.85 0.13
N ARG A 177 -12.57 -9.37 1.33
CA ARG A 177 -11.57 -9.08 2.37
C ARG A 177 -10.79 -10.33 2.78
N ASP A 178 -11.45 -11.50 2.79
CA ASP A 178 -10.81 -12.79 3.08
C ASP A 178 -9.96 -13.28 1.90
N VAL A 179 -10.45 -13.14 0.65
CA VAL A 179 -9.69 -13.41 -0.58
C VAL A 179 -8.36 -12.67 -0.58
N ILE A 180 -8.36 -11.38 -0.26
CA ILE A 180 -7.13 -10.56 -0.21
C ILE A 180 -6.37 -10.66 1.12
N ASN A 181 -6.85 -11.45 2.07
CA ASN A 181 -6.28 -11.62 3.42
C ASN A 181 -6.09 -10.28 4.17
N LYS A 182 -7.13 -9.42 4.11
CA LYS A 182 -7.06 -8.12 4.80
C LYS A 182 -7.19 -8.28 6.31
N ASN A 183 -7.83 -9.38 6.78
CA ASN A 183 -8.09 -9.68 8.19
C ASN A 183 -8.79 -8.53 8.94
N ILE A 184 -9.80 -7.94 8.30
CA ILE A 184 -10.69 -6.92 8.86
C ILE A 184 -12.12 -7.41 8.68
N THR A 185 -12.88 -7.49 9.77
CA THR A 185 -14.30 -7.85 9.73
C THR A 185 -15.16 -6.60 9.51
N GLU A 186 -16.38 -6.81 9.04
CA GLU A 186 -17.35 -5.71 8.94
C GLU A 186 -17.66 -5.11 10.32
N GLU A 187 -17.69 -5.95 11.35
CA GLU A 187 -17.87 -5.48 12.72
C GLU A 187 -16.77 -4.52 13.17
N ASN A 188 -15.48 -4.83 12.88
CA ASN A 188 -14.38 -3.92 13.14
C ASN A 188 -14.60 -2.57 12.47
N ILE A 189 -15.08 -2.56 11.20
CA ILE A 189 -15.36 -1.34 10.47
C ILE A 189 -16.48 -0.54 11.17
N MET A 190 -17.59 -1.20 11.49
CA MET A 190 -18.76 -0.54 12.08
C MET A 190 -18.47 0.02 13.47
N GLN A 191 -17.74 -0.74 14.31
CA GLN A 191 -17.34 -0.30 15.65
C GLN A 191 -16.43 0.94 15.56
N SER A 192 -15.42 0.91 14.69
CA SER A 192 -14.47 2.02 14.55
C SER A 192 -15.12 3.29 14.02
N VAL A 193 -16.01 3.19 13.03
CA VAL A 193 -16.69 4.39 12.51
C VAL A 193 -17.74 4.92 13.50
N ALA A 194 -18.40 4.05 14.28
CA ALA A 194 -19.33 4.49 15.31
C ALA A 194 -18.59 5.26 16.43
N MET A 195 -17.42 4.79 16.86
CA MET A 195 -16.55 5.51 17.80
C MET A 195 -16.13 6.87 17.25
N LEU A 196 -15.74 6.91 15.98
CA LEU A 196 -15.35 8.12 15.25
C LEU A 196 -16.45 9.18 15.25
N PHE A 197 -17.65 8.81 14.82
CA PHE A 197 -18.77 9.75 14.74
C PHE A 197 -19.21 10.26 16.12
N ARG A 198 -19.17 9.40 17.16
CA ARG A 198 -19.39 9.81 18.55
C ARG A 198 -18.31 10.76 19.06
N GLY A 199 -17.07 10.61 18.59
CA GLY A 199 -15.97 11.54 18.87
C GLY A 199 -16.07 12.88 18.13
N GLY A 200 -17.13 13.09 17.32
CA GLY A 200 -17.39 14.35 16.62
C GLY A 200 -16.74 14.49 15.25
N TRP A 201 -16.16 13.42 14.71
CA TRP A 201 -15.68 13.43 13.32
C TRP A 201 -16.84 13.35 12.36
N THR A 202 -16.71 14.02 11.22
CA THR A 202 -17.75 14.07 10.19
C THR A 202 -17.26 13.68 8.81
N ASN A 203 -15.94 13.61 8.62
CA ASN A 203 -15.33 13.23 7.34
C ASN A 203 -14.60 11.92 7.49
N VAL A 204 -15.09 10.89 6.78
CA VAL A 204 -14.49 9.56 6.72
C VAL A 204 -14.17 9.22 5.27
N LYS A 205 -12.94 8.85 4.99
CA LYS A 205 -12.51 8.37 3.67
C LYS A 205 -12.26 6.87 3.72
N LEU A 206 -12.85 6.15 2.78
CA LEU A 206 -12.72 4.70 2.64
C LEU A 206 -12.01 4.39 1.33
N TYR A 207 -10.89 3.67 1.42
CA TYR A 207 -10.15 3.18 0.26
C TYR A 207 -10.54 1.75 -0.10
N PHE A 208 -10.74 1.51 -1.39
CA PHE A 208 -11.03 0.20 -1.97
C PHE A 208 -10.21 -0.04 -3.23
N MET A 209 -10.10 -1.30 -3.61
CA MET A 209 -9.63 -1.74 -4.93
C MET A 209 -10.79 -2.37 -5.69
N ILE A 210 -10.79 -2.20 -7.02
CA ILE A 210 -11.65 -2.89 -7.98
C ILE A 210 -10.78 -3.67 -8.98
N GLY A 211 -11.31 -4.76 -9.53
CA GLY A 211 -10.56 -5.67 -10.40
C GLY A 211 -9.76 -6.72 -9.61
N LEU A 212 -10.12 -6.99 -8.36
CA LEU A 212 -9.47 -8.01 -7.53
C LEU A 212 -9.71 -9.42 -8.09
N PRO A 213 -8.76 -10.36 -7.92
CA PRO A 213 -8.94 -11.74 -8.37
C PRO A 213 -10.20 -12.39 -7.80
N GLY A 214 -11.06 -12.90 -8.67
CA GLY A 214 -12.33 -13.53 -8.29
C GLY A 214 -13.42 -12.54 -7.82
N GLU A 215 -13.26 -11.24 -8.09
CA GLU A 215 -14.28 -10.22 -7.82
C GLU A 215 -15.48 -10.35 -8.74
N THR A 216 -16.68 -10.23 -8.19
CA THR A 216 -17.96 -10.25 -8.91
C THR A 216 -18.63 -8.87 -8.85
N GLU A 217 -19.67 -8.65 -9.68
CA GLU A 217 -20.47 -7.42 -9.60
C GLU A 217 -21.12 -7.21 -8.22
N ALA A 218 -21.49 -8.30 -7.54
CA ALA A 218 -22.00 -8.23 -6.17
C ALA A 218 -20.95 -7.70 -5.19
N ASP A 219 -19.66 -8.01 -5.38
CA ASP A 219 -18.59 -7.50 -4.53
C ASP A 219 -18.34 -6.01 -4.79
N VAL A 220 -18.44 -5.57 -6.04
CA VAL A 220 -18.36 -4.15 -6.40
C VAL A 220 -19.52 -3.36 -5.80
N ASN A 221 -20.76 -3.87 -5.92
CA ASN A 221 -21.93 -3.27 -5.27
C ASN A 221 -21.80 -3.25 -3.75
N GLY A 222 -21.18 -4.27 -3.16
CA GLY A 222 -20.88 -4.35 -1.73
C GLY A 222 -20.04 -3.17 -1.22
N ILE A 223 -19.29 -2.48 -2.07
CA ILE A 223 -18.58 -1.23 -1.70
C ILE A 223 -19.58 -0.11 -1.41
N ALA A 224 -20.59 0.07 -2.28
CA ALA A 224 -21.64 1.07 -2.05
C ALA A 224 -22.46 0.74 -0.80
N GLU A 225 -22.85 -0.51 -0.63
CA GLU A 225 -23.60 -0.97 0.53
C GLU A 225 -22.82 -0.76 1.84
N LEU A 226 -21.51 -1.07 1.85
CA LEU A 226 -20.67 -0.83 3.01
C LEU A 226 -20.58 0.66 3.35
N ALA A 227 -20.44 1.52 2.33
CA ALA A 227 -20.41 2.98 2.52
C ALA A 227 -21.75 3.53 3.08
N GLU A 228 -22.88 2.98 2.63
CA GLU A 228 -24.21 3.34 3.16
C GLU A 228 -24.37 2.88 4.62
N ARG A 229 -23.90 1.68 4.98
CA ARG A 229 -23.90 1.21 6.38
C ARG A 229 -23.00 2.07 7.26
N VAL A 230 -21.82 2.48 6.75
CA VAL A 230 -20.92 3.43 7.45
C VAL A 230 -21.64 4.76 7.67
N LEU A 231 -22.29 5.32 6.66
CA LEU A 231 -23.08 6.53 6.79
C LEU A 231 -24.26 6.35 7.78
N GLY A 232 -24.87 5.15 7.80
CA GLY A 232 -25.92 4.78 8.75
C GLY A 232 -25.48 4.92 10.20
N LYS A 233 -24.24 4.57 10.55
CA LYS A 233 -23.68 4.71 11.91
C LYS A 233 -23.68 6.15 12.41
N TYR A 234 -23.52 7.13 11.54
CA TYR A 234 -23.68 8.54 11.93
C TYR A 234 -25.14 8.85 12.30
N PHE A 235 -26.12 8.29 11.59
CA PHE A 235 -27.54 8.55 11.87
C PHE A 235 -28.09 7.81 13.09
N GLU A 236 -27.36 6.82 13.62
CA GLU A 236 -27.69 6.18 14.90
C GLU A 236 -27.44 7.13 16.12
N ILE A 237 -26.65 8.19 15.95
CA ILE A 237 -26.41 9.18 17.00
C ILE A 237 -27.65 10.10 17.12
N PRO A 238 -28.12 10.43 18.33
CA PRO A 238 -29.21 11.40 18.54
C PRO A 238 -28.94 12.72 17.81
N LYS A 239 -29.99 13.32 17.24
CA LYS A 239 -29.85 14.53 16.38
C LYS A 239 -29.19 15.69 17.13
N GLU A 240 -29.44 15.77 18.41
CA GLU A 240 -28.95 16.81 19.32
C GLU A 240 -27.46 16.69 19.60
N GLU A 241 -26.94 15.48 19.59
CA GLU A 241 -25.54 15.14 19.86
C GLU A 241 -24.71 15.04 18.56
N ARG A 242 -25.38 15.07 17.43
CA ARG A 242 -24.80 14.79 16.12
C ARG A 242 -24.06 16.02 15.59
N ALA A 243 -22.77 15.86 15.29
CA ALA A 243 -22.02 16.88 14.57
C ALA A 243 -22.63 17.15 13.18
N LYS A 244 -22.54 18.38 12.68
CA LYS A 244 -23.15 18.76 11.39
C LYS A 244 -22.27 18.35 10.21
N ASN A 245 -22.91 18.14 9.04
CA ASN A 245 -22.23 18.00 7.73
C ASN A 245 -21.37 16.74 7.56
N VAL A 246 -21.96 15.55 7.85
CA VAL A 246 -21.27 14.29 7.56
C VAL A 246 -21.00 14.10 6.07
N ASN A 247 -19.79 13.60 5.75
CA ASN A 247 -19.38 13.24 4.41
C ASN A 247 -18.56 11.93 4.46
N VAL A 248 -18.97 10.96 3.67
CA VAL A 248 -18.22 9.72 3.44
C VAL A 248 -17.62 9.80 2.05
N THR A 249 -16.33 9.57 1.92
CA THR A 249 -15.68 9.51 0.60
C THR A 249 -15.26 8.07 0.31
N VAL A 250 -15.81 7.49 -0.73
CA VAL A 250 -15.35 6.23 -1.32
C VAL A 250 -14.28 6.56 -2.35
N SER A 251 -13.12 5.94 -2.27
CA SER A 251 -12.05 6.13 -3.24
C SER A 251 -11.58 4.76 -3.73
N THR A 252 -11.65 4.50 -5.03
CA THR A 252 -11.20 3.23 -5.61
C THR A 252 -9.95 3.39 -6.45
N SER A 253 -9.04 2.42 -6.33
CA SER A 253 -7.92 2.20 -7.24
C SER A 253 -8.13 0.90 -8.01
N SER A 254 -7.56 0.79 -9.22
CA SER A 254 -7.52 -0.47 -9.94
C SER A 254 -6.52 -1.42 -9.29
N PHE A 255 -6.89 -2.68 -9.15
CA PHE A 255 -5.96 -3.71 -8.72
C PHE A 255 -4.88 -3.92 -9.78
N ILE A 256 -3.63 -3.96 -9.34
CA ILE A 256 -2.47 -4.24 -10.18
C ILE A 256 -1.72 -5.43 -9.57
N PRO A 257 -1.56 -6.54 -10.30
CA PRO A 257 -0.77 -7.67 -9.82
C PRO A 257 0.70 -7.26 -9.68
N LYS A 258 1.20 -7.18 -8.45
CA LYS A 258 2.57 -6.74 -8.17
C LYS A 258 3.53 -7.93 -8.05
N PRO A 259 4.81 -7.80 -8.47
CA PRO A 259 5.88 -8.74 -8.17
C PRO A 259 5.99 -9.05 -6.68
N PHE A 260 6.45 -10.26 -6.34
CA PHE A 260 6.62 -10.71 -4.96
C PHE A 260 5.35 -10.67 -4.11
N THR A 261 4.21 -10.99 -4.72
CA THR A 261 2.91 -11.13 -4.04
C THR A 261 2.25 -12.45 -4.42
N ALA A 262 1.25 -12.88 -3.64
CA ALA A 262 0.46 -14.06 -3.98
C ALA A 262 -0.28 -13.91 -5.32
N PHE A 263 -0.53 -12.67 -5.72
CA PHE A 263 -1.27 -12.33 -6.95
C PHE A 263 -0.38 -11.98 -8.15
N GLN A 264 0.93 -12.21 -8.06
CA GLN A 264 1.85 -11.89 -9.17
C GLN A 264 1.58 -12.64 -10.48
N TRP A 265 0.84 -13.75 -10.43
CA TRP A 265 0.44 -14.54 -11.61
C TRP A 265 -0.94 -14.16 -12.16
N GLU A 266 -1.74 -13.43 -11.38
CA GLU A 266 -3.08 -13.03 -11.80
C GLU A 266 -3.02 -12.06 -12.98
N ARG A 267 -4.09 -12.03 -13.80
CA ARG A 267 -4.27 -10.99 -14.80
C ARG A 267 -4.66 -9.66 -14.16
N GLN A 268 -4.43 -8.58 -14.84
CA GLN A 268 -5.08 -7.30 -14.56
C GLN A 268 -6.36 -7.20 -15.39
N ASP A 269 -7.42 -6.62 -14.83
CA ASP A 269 -8.62 -6.31 -15.61
C ASP A 269 -8.30 -5.34 -16.75
N THR A 270 -8.95 -5.53 -17.89
CA THR A 270 -8.86 -4.59 -19.01
C THR A 270 -9.39 -3.22 -18.63
N ARG A 271 -9.05 -2.21 -19.40
CA ARG A 271 -9.56 -0.85 -19.17
C ARG A 271 -11.08 -0.79 -19.23
N ASP A 272 -11.70 -1.54 -20.17
CA ASP A 272 -13.17 -1.59 -20.33
C ASP A 272 -13.83 -2.27 -19.13
N GLU A 273 -13.27 -3.36 -18.60
CA GLU A 273 -13.76 -4.00 -17.37
C GLU A 273 -13.69 -3.06 -16.18
N ILE A 274 -12.59 -2.31 -16.02
CA ILE A 274 -12.44 -1.32 -14.95
C ILE A 274 -13.46 -0.18 -15.10
N ILE A 275 -13.65 0.35 -16.31
CA ILE A 275 -14.65 1.39 -16.59
C ILE A 275 -16.07 0.89 -16.26
N ALA A 276 -16.39 -0.34 -16.65
CA ALA A 276 -17.69 -0.96 -16.34
C ALA A 276 -17.91 -1.05 -14.82
N LYS A 277 -16.91 -1.50 -14.06
CA LYS A 277 -16.96 -1.58 -12.58
C LYS A 277 -17.07 -0.20 -11.94
N GLN A 278 -16.34 0.81 -12.44
CA GLN A 278 -16.45 2.20 -11.97
C GLN A 278 -17.86 2.75 -12.18
N ASN A 279 -18.47 2.51 -13.34
CA ASN A 279 -19.82 2.93 -13.66
C ASN A 279 -20.87 2.19 -12.82
N LEU A 280 -20.70 0.88 -12.61
CA LEU A 280 -21.55 0.07 -11.74
C LEU A 280 -21.57 0.68 -10.32
N LEU A 281 -20.39 0.90 -9.72
CA LEU A 281 -20.27 1.48 -8.38
C LEU A 281 -20.85 2.89 -8.32
N LYS A 282 -20.58 3.72 -9.32
CA LYS A 282 -21.16 5.08 -9.41
C LYS A 282 -22.69 5.04 -9.41
N SER A 283 -23.28 4.08 -10.13
CA SER A 283 -24.73 3.90 -10.21
C SER A 283 -25.34 3.34 -8.92
N ALA A 284 -24.56 2.54 -8.16
CA ALA A 284 -24.99 1.94 -6.91
C ALA A 284 -25.05 2.95 -5.74
N ILE A 285 -24.18 3.96 -5.72
CA ILE A 285 -24.14 4.99 -4.68
C ILE A 285 -25.33 5.96 -4.88
N LYS A 286 -26.25 5.99 -3.90
CA LYS A 286 -27.47 6.82 -3.97
C LYS A 286 -27.41 8.07 -3.11
N SER A 287 -26.70 8.02 -1.97
CA SER A 287 -26.67 9.13 -1.02
C SER A 287 -25.79 10.28 -1.52
N LYS A 288 -26.34 11.50 -1.51
CA LYS A 288 -25.57 12.73 -1.80
C LYS A 288 -24.45 13.03 -0.77
N ARG A 289 -24.44 12.31 0.37
CA ARG A 289 -23.42 12.42 1.41
C ARG A 289 -22.27 11.45 1.20
N ILE A 290 -22.34 10.60 0.18
CA ILE A 290 -21.26 9.71 -0.23
C ILE A 290 -20.68 10.26 -1.53
N ARG A 291 -19.41 10.67 -1.48
CA ARG A 291 -18.65 11.07 -2.67
C ARG A 291 -17.89 9.88 -3.20
N TYR A 292 -17.88 9.69 -4.52
CA TYR A 292 -17.10 8.65 -5.17
C TYR A 292 -15.98 9.25 -6.02
N ASN A 293 -14.76 8.84 -5.73
CA ASN A 293 -13.56 9.17 -6.49
C ASN A 293 -12.90 7.87 -6.97
N TRP A 294 -12.31 7.89 -8.13
CA TRP A 294 -11.58 6.74 -8.67
C TRP A 294 -10.28 7.15 -9.32
N HIS A 295 -9.35 6.22 -9.34
CA HIS A 295 -8.07 6.40 -10.03
C HIS A 295 -8.26 6.27 -11.54
N ASP A 296 -7.50 7.04 -12.31
CA ASP A 296 -7.55 6.98 -13.77
C ASP A 296 -7.12 5.61 -14.29
N ASN A 297 -7.92 5.04 -15.21
CA ASN A 297 -7.64 3.70 -15.74
C ASN A 297 -6.45 3.66 -16.71
N LYS A 298 -6.15 4.75 -17.42
CA LYS A 298 -5.01 4.84 -18.32
C LYS A 298 -3.68 4.81 -17.54
N THR A 299 -3.62 5.57 -16.44
CA THR A 299 -2.48 5.53 -15.51
C THR A 299 -2.30 4.14 -14.89
N SER A 300 -3.40 3.52 -14.43
CA SER A 300 -3.38 2.18 -13.85
C SER A 300 -2.97 1.10 -14.85
N TYR A 301 -3.34 1.26 -16.12
CA TYR A 301 -2.91 0.38 -17.20
C TYR A 301 -1.40 0.40 -17.39
N LEU A 302 -0.82 1.59 -17.57
CA LEU A 302 0.64 1.72 -17.72
C LEU A 302 1.39 1.28 -16.46
N GLU A 303 0.87 1.59 -15.27
CA GLU A 303 1.46 1.10 -14.01
C GLU A 303 1.53 -0.43 -13.99
N GLY A 304 0.48 -1.11 -14.46
CA GLY A 304 0.47 -2.57 -14.58
C GLY A 304 1.52 -3.09 -15.55
N VAL A 305 1.62 -2.50 -16.74
CA VAL A 305 2.61 -2.88 -17.75
C VAL A 305 4.02 -2.75 -17.19
N PHE A 306 4.37 -1.60 -16.58
CA PHE A 306 5.72 -1.38 -16.04
C PHE A 306 6.00 -2.18 -14.78
N ALA A 307 5.00 -2.37 -13.90
CA ALA A 307 5.18 -3.19 -12.69
C ALA A 307 5.46 -4.68 -13.00
N ARG A 308 4.95 -5.17 -14.13
CA ARG A 308 5.05 -6.58 -14.55
C ARG A 308 6.03 -6.79 -15.71
N GLY A 309 6.57 -5.70 -16.24
CA GLY A 309 7.42 -5.66 -17.41
C GLY A 309 8.80 -6.25 -17.21
N ASP A 310 9.54 -6.29 -18.28
CA ASP A 310 10.93 -6.72 -18.32
C ASP A 310 11.81 -5.67 -19.05
N ARG A 311 13.08 -6.01 -19.26
CA ARG A 311 14.06 -5.10 -19.85
C ARG A 311 13.72 -4.59 -21.27
N ARG A 312 12.84 -5.26 -22.00
CA ARG A 312 12.39 -4.84 -23.35
C ARG A 312 11.63 -3.51 -23.29
N LEU A 313 10.97 -3.21 -22.17
CA LEU A 313 10.25 -1.94 -21.99
C LEU A 313 11.17 -0.71 -21.96
N LEU A 314 12.49 -0.88 -21.81
CA LEU A 314 13.43 0.25 -21.90
C LEU A 314 13.33 0.95 -23.27
N ALA A 315 13.16 0.20 -24.36
CA ALA A 315 13.00 0.79 -25.70
C ALA A 315 11.74 1.67 -25.76
N VAL A 316 10.63 1.21 -25.17
CA VAL A 316 9.38 1.99 -25.10
C VAL A 316 9.55 3.27 -24.29
N ILE A 317 10.24 3.22 -23.15
CA ILE A 317 10.50 4.42 -22.34
C ILE A 317 11.32 5.45 -23.11
N ILE A 318 12.37 4.99 -23.80
CA ILE A 318 13.21 5.89 -24.63
C ILE A 318 12.36 6.52 -25.73
N GLU A 319 11.53 5.75 -26.41
CA GLU A 319 10.67 6.24 -27.48
C GLU A 319 9.61 7.22 -26.96
N ALA A 320 8.97 6.92 -25.81
CA ALA A 320 8.03 7.84 -25.19
C ALA A 320 8.67 9.19 -24.87
N VAL A 321 9.92 9.20 -24.36
CA VAL A 321 10.68 10.45 -24.14
C VAL A 321 10.93 11.18 -25.46
N ARG A 322 11.25 10.48 -26.57
CA ARG A 322 11.41 11.08 -27.91
C ARG A 322 10.12 11.70 -28.43
N LEU A 323 8.98 11.08 -28.15
CA LEU A 323 7.65 11.60 -28.45
C LEU A 323 7.22 12.77 -27.53
N GLY A 324 8.04 13.10 -26.53
CA GLY A 324 7.86 14.24 -25.65
C GLY A 324 7.10 13.95 -24.35
N CYS A 325 6.93 12.68 -23.96
CA CYS A 325 6.41 12.33 -22.63
C CYS A 325 7.37 12.79 -21.54
N LYS A 326 6.90 13.66 -20.65
CA LYS A 326 7.64 14.22 -19.53
C LYS A 326 6.68 14.54 -18.40
N PHE A 327 7.13 14.35 -17.16
CA PHE A 327 6.33 14.67 -15.96
C PHE A 327 5.00 13.92 -15.87
N ASP A 328 4.95 12.67 -16.32
CA ASP A 328 3.73 11.84 -16.35
C ASP A 328 3.08 11.58 -14.98
N GLY A 329 3.76 11.93 -13.87
CA GLY A 329 3.17 11.96 -12.54
C GLY A 329 2.13 13.07 -12.34
N TRP A 330 2.08 14.04 -13.23
CA TRP A 330 1.12 15.14 -13.25
C TRP A 330 0.08 14.90 -14.33
N GLY A 331 -1.19 14.85 -13.97
CA GLY A 331 -2.28 14.52 -14.88
C GLY A 331 -2.35 15.43 -16.13
N GLU A 332 -1.98 16.71 -15.99
CA GLU A 332 -1.92 17.68 -17.09
C GLU A 332 -0.78 17.43 -18.09
N HIS A 333 0.22 16.65 -17.70
CA HIS A 333 1.36 16.31 -18.57
C HIS A 333 1.29 14.88 -19.09
N PHE A 334 0.43 14.06 -18.52
CA PHE A 334 0.28 12.66 -18.88
C PHE A 334 -0.42 12.49 -20.22
N ASP A 335 0.29 11.96 -21.22
CA ASP A 335 -0.21 11.72 -22.57
C ASP A 335 -0.22 10.21 -22.88
N PHE A 336 -1.37 9.59 -22.66
CA PHE A 336 -1.54 8.15 -22.87
C PHE A 336 -1.38 7.74 -24.34
N ASP A 337 -1.80 8.59 -25.28
CA ASP A 337 -1.77 8.25 -26.71
C ASP A 337 -0.33 8.20 -27.23
N LYS A 338 0.54 9.08 -26.74
CA LYS A 338 1.99 9.01 -27.02
C LYS A 338 2.63 7.75 -26.45
N TRP A 339 2.19 7.29 -25.27
CA TRP A 339 2.65 6.02 -24.72
C TRP A 339 2.24 4.86 -25.62
N MET A 340 0.99 4.82 -26.10
CA MET A 340 0.54 3.78 -27.03
C MET A 340 1.32 3.84 -28.35
N GLN A 341 1.58 5.03 -28.89
CA GLN A 341 2.44 5.20 -30.06
C GLN A 341 3.88 4.69 -29.82
N ALA A 342 4.43 4.90 -28.62
CA ALA A 342 5.76 4.38 -28.28
C ALA A 342 5.79 2.84 -28.27
N PHE A 343 4.73 2.19 -27.74
CA PHE A 343 4.60 0.74 -27.81
C PHE A 343 4.52 0.24 -29.25
N GLU A 344 3.70 0.88 -30.08
CA GLU A 344 3.55 0.54 -31.50
C GLU A 344 4.87 0.70 -32.26
N ASN A 345 5.57 1.84 -32.11
CA ASN A 345 6.86 2.11 -32.73
C ASN A 345 7.93 1.08 -32.36
N CYS A 346 7.84 0.50 -31.13
CA CYS A 346 8.75 -0.54 -30.65
C CYS A 346 8.28 -1.96 -30.99
N GLY A 347 7.10 -2.14 -31.58
CA GLY A 347 6.54 -3.47 -31.87
C GLY A 347 6.25 -4.29 -30.61
N ILE A 348 5.92 -3.64 -29.50
CA ILE A 348 5.66 -4.29 -28.21
C ILE A 348 4.18 -4.17 -27.89
N ASP A 349 3.53 -5.32 -27.65
CA ASP A 349 2.16 -5.39 -27.17
C ASP A 349 2.13 -5.18 -25.65
N PRO A 350 1.58 -4.06 -25.14
CA PRO A 350 1.48 -3.82 -23.70
C PRO A 350 0.53 -4.80 -23.00
N ASP A 351 -0.55 -5.28 -23.65
CA ASP A 351 -1.53 -6.19 -23.07
C ASP A 351 -0.93 -7.56 -22.74
N TRP A 352 0.13 -7.96 -23.47
CA TRP A 352 0.88 -9.18 -23.19
C TRP A 352 1.41 -9.21 -21.75
N TYR A 353 1.80 -8.07 -21.17
CA TYR A 353 2.31 -7.98 -19.80
C TYR A 353 1.19 -8.10 -18.75
N LEU A 354 -0.04 -7.77 -19.12
CA LEU A 354 -1.19 -7.73 -18.19
C LEU A 354 -1.95 -9.07 -18.10
N ARG A 355 -1.61 -10.06 -18.94
CA ARG A 355 -2.21 -11.38 -18.96
C ARG A 355 -2.03 -12.16 -17.66
N GLU A 356 -2.84 -13.18 -17.43
CA GLU A 356 -2.54 -14.20 -16.43
C GLU A 356 -1.26 -14.94 -16.84
N ARG A 357 -0.42 -15.29 -15.84
CA ARG A 357 0.82 -16.05 -16.04
C ARG A 357 0.69 -17.43 -15.44
N ALA A 358 1.33 -18.42 -16.07
CA ALA A 358 1.43 -19.76 -15.52
C ALA A 358 2.31 -19.77 -14.25
N GLU A 359 2.02 -20.65 -13.31
CA GLU A 359 2.76 -20.74 -12.03
C GLU A 359 4.20 -21.19 -12.21
N ASP A 360 4.50 -21.91 -13.29
CA ASP A 360 5.82 -22.42 -13.70
C ASP A 360 6.56 -21.45 -14.65
N GLU A 361 5.90 -20.40 -15.15
CA GLU A 361 6.54 -19.35 -15.96
C GLU A 361 7.68 -18.70 -15.19
N VAL A 362 8.82 -18.48 -15.87
CA VAL A 362 9.94 -17.71 -15.33
C VAL A 362 9.58 -16.24 -15.35
N LEU A 363 9.48 -15.64 -14.17
CA LEU A 363 9.11 -14.24 -14.05
C LEU A 363 10.35 -13.32 -14.11
N PRO A 364 10.22 -12.08 -14.60
CA PRO A 364 11.34 -11.14 -14.74
C PRO A 364 12.13 -10.89 -13.44
N TRP A 365 11.55 -11.19 -12.30
CA TRP A 365 12.13 -10.99 -10.97
C TRP A 365 12.50 -12.28 -10.22
N ASP A 366 12.38 -13.47 -10.82
CA ASP A 366 12.60 -14.76 -10.14
C ASP A 366 14.05 -14.96 -9.68
N HIS A 367 15.03 -14.28 -10.31
CA HIS A 367 16.43 -14.26 -9.90
C HIS A 367 16.71 -13.30 -8.72
N ILE A 368 15.70 -12.57 -8.21
CA ILE A 368 15.80 -11.66 -7.07
C ILE A 368 15.06 -12.27 -5.89
N SER A 369 15.74 -12.44 -4.75
CA SER A 369 15.14 -12.97 -3.53
C SER A 369 14.90 -11.85 -2.53
N VAL A 370 13.64 -11.65 -2.17
CA VAL A 370 13.21 -10.76 -1.08
C VAL A 370 13.13 -11.49 0.27
N GLY A 371 13.55 -12.76 0.32
CA GLY A 371 13.50 -13.59 1.53
C GLY A 371 12.14 -14.25 1.78
N VAL A 372 11.18 -14.07 0.87
CA VAL A 372 9.92 -14.81 0.83
C VAL A 372 9.97 -15.78 -0.33
N ASN A 373 9.65 -17.05 -0.09
CA ASN A 373 9.79 -18.10 -1.10
C ASN A 373 8.54 -18.22 -2.01
N LYS A 374 8.76 -18.67 -3.25
CA LYS A 374 7.71 -18.87 -4.27
C LYS A 374 6.62 -19.83 -3.78
N ALA A 375 7.00 -20.90 -3.08
CA ALA A 375 6.04 -21.88 -2.55
C ALA A 375 5.06 -21.26 -1.53
N PHE A 376 5.47 -20.26 -0.76
CA PHE A 376 4.57 -19.52 0.11
C PHE A 376 3.54 -18.72 -0.70
N PHE A 377 3.96 -18.00 -1.73
CA PHE A 377 3.05 -17.24 -2.58
C PHE A 377 2.03 -18.15 -3.28
N LEU A 378 2.45 -19.32 -3.76
CA LEU A 378 1.55 -20.31 -4.36
C LEU A 378 0.52 -20.84 -3.36
N ARG A 379 0.93 -21.15 -2.11
CA ARG A 379 0.00 -21.55 -1.05
C ARG A 379 -1.00 -20.43 -0.72
N GLU A 380 -0.55 -19.18 -0.66
CA GLU A 380 -1.44 -18.05 -0.40
C GLU A 380 -2.40 -17.78 -1.59
N ARG A 381 -1.94 -17.98 -2.84
CA ARG A 381 -2.79 -17.95 -4.03
C ARG A 381 -3.88 -19.03 -3.97
N ALA A 382 -3.52 -20.25 -3.60
CA ALA A 382 -4.48 -21.35 -3.45
C ALA A 382 -5.50 -21.07 -2.35
N LYS A 383 -5.09 -20.49 -1.20
CA LYS A 383 -6.00 -20.06 -0.13
C LYS A 383 -6.92 -18.95 -0.57
N SER A 384 -6.45 -17.97 -1.36
CA SER A 384 -7.29 -16.88 -1.83
C SER A 384 -8.48 -17.38 -2.67
N LYS A 385 -8.25 -18.39 -3.51
CA LYS A 385 -9.31 -19.02 -4.32
C LYS A 385 -10.43 -19.65 -3.47
N ARG A 386 -10.16 -19.97 -2.20
CA ARG A 386 -11.11 -20.52 -1.22
C ARG A 386 -11.54 -19.50 -0.16
N ALA A 387 -11.13 -18.22 -0.29
CA ALA A 387 -11.34 -17.18 0.71
C ALA A 387 -10.85 -17.57 2.13
N GLU A 388 -9.84 -18.43 2.22
CA GLU A 388 -9.23 -18.82 3.50
C GLU A 388 -8.23 -17.75 3.96
N THR A 389 -8.29 -17.36 5.23
CA THR A 389 -7.38 -16.37 5.80
C THR A 389 -6.09 -16.98 6.33
N THR A 390 -5.06 -16.16 6.46
CA THR A 390 -3.79 -16.48 7.09
C THR A 390 -3.55 -15.46 8.20
N PRO A 391 -3.25 -15.90 9.44
CA PRO A 391 -3.03 -15.00 10.58
C PRO A 391 -1.78 -14.13 10.37
N ASN A 392 -1.66 -13.06 11.17
CA ASN A 392 -0.49 -12.20 11.13
C ASN A 392 0.73 -12.86 11.82
N CYS A 393 1.93 -12.29 11.62
CA CYS A 393 3.19 -12.87 12.08
C CYS A 393 3.34 -12.94 13.62
N ARG A 394 2.56 -12.15 14.40
CA ARG A 394 2.58 -12.22 15.86
C ARG A 394 1.66 -13.29 16.41
N GLU A 395 0.62 -13.65 15.67
CA GLU A 395 -0.30 -14.73 16.05
C GLU A 395 0.28 -16.10 15.72
N LYS A 396 0.79 -16.25 14.48
CA LYS A 396 1.32 -17.53 14.00
C LYS A 396 2.27 -17.35 12.82
N CYS A 397 3.39 -18.06 12.83
CA CYS A 397 4.29 -18.10 11.70
C CYS A 397 3.66 -18.84 10.50
N ALA A 398 3.52 -18.14 9.38
CA ALA A 398 2.97 -18.69 8.14
C ALA A 398 4.01 -19.40 7.24
N GLY A 399 5.26 -19.52 7.67
CA GLY A 399 6.31 -20.21 6.93
C GLY A 399 6.70 -19.54 5.61
N CYS A 400 6.76 -18.21 5.57
CA CYS A 400 7.05 -17.45 4.35
C CYS A 400 8.54 -17.49 3.93
N GLY A 401 9.46 -17.82 4.84
CA GLY A 401 10.92 -17.84 4.59
C GLY A 401 11.69 -16.68 5.23
N ALA A 402 11.02 -15.59 5.66
CA ALA A 402 11.68 -14.40 6.20
C ALA A 402 12.45 -14.65 7.50
N ALA A 403 12.16 -15.71 8.25
CA ALA A 403 12.92 -16.14 9.41
C ALA A 403 14.41 -16.44 9.08
N SER A 404 14.74 -16.71 7.82
CA SER A 404 16.12 -16.89 7.37
C SER A 404 17.03 -15.68 7.59
N PHE A 405 16.47 -14.49 7.80
CA PHE A 405 17.23 -13.29 8.16
C PHE A 405 17.63 -13.23 9.64
N LYS A 406 17.11 -14.12 10.50
CA LYS A 406 17.44 -14.22 11.92
C LYS A 406 17.30 -12.89 12.69
N THR A 407 16.27 -12.13 12.41
CA THR A 407 15.99 -10.84 13.04
C THR A 407 14.51 -10.48 12.97
N GLY A 408 14.09 -9.52 13.81
CA GLY A 408 12.75 -8.98 13.87
C GLY A 408 11.71 -9.99 14.37
N VAL A 409 10.43 -9.67 14.20
CA VAL A 409 9.28 -10.46 14.70
C VAL A 409 9.32 -11.94 14.34
N CYS A 410 10.00 -12.34 13.29
CA CYS A 410 10.11 -13.74 12.88
C CYS A 410 11.15 -14.55 13.69
N TYR A 411 11.91 -13.89 14.56
CA TYR A 411 13.02 -14.50 15.32
C TYR A 411 12.80 -14.41 16.84
N GLU A 412 11.98 -13.47 17.28
CA GLU A 412 11.51 -13.34 18.67
C GLU A 412 10.47 -14.43 19.00
#